data_ed0b707a5d67d3d3f14e9eb3fb4baf0a
#
_entry.id   ed0b707a5d67d3d3f14e9eb3fb4baf0a
#
_cell.length_a   1.000
_cell.length_b   1.000
_cell.length_c   1.000
_cell.angle_alpha   90.00
_cell.angle_beta   90.00
_cell.angle_gamma   90.00
#
_symmetry.space_group_name_H-M   'P 1'
#
loop_
_entity.id
_entity.type
_entity.pdbx_description
1 polymer ?
#
loop_
_entity_poly.entity_id
_entity_poly.type
_entity_poly.pdbx_seq_one_letter_code
_entity_poly.pdbx_strand_id
1 'polypeptide(L)'
;MKQHIDAIKKTLAGEGIGAKVIDQLKELREWFKANRNEPGYVKMIRLAYENIEENDDYTFLYLEEEDGKGNLEYLIDLLGDYDNKYNKEELQDIKNLMLGIEPEEEEEAQAESAE
;
A
#
# COMPACT_ATOMS: atom_id res chain seq x y z
N MET A 1 16.37 -0.17 -1.48
CA MET A 1 14.96 0.13 -1.21
C MET A 1 14.74 1.32 -0.28
N LYS A 2 15.57 1.46 0.72
CA LYS A 2 15.41 2.58 1.66
C LYS A 2 15.38 3.94 0.97
N GLN A 3 16.19 4.09 -0.08
CA GLN A 3 16.23 5.34 -0.85
C GLN A 3 14.88 5.64 -1.50
N HIS A 4 14.19 4.62 -2.02
CA HIS A 4 12.86 4.80 -2.61
C HIS A 4 11.85 5.19 -1.56
N ILE A 5 11.89 4.53 -0.40
CA ILE A 5 10.97 4.81 0.70
C ILE A 5 11.15 6.26 1.18
N ASP A 6 12.39 6.65 1.44
CA ASP A 6 12.70 7.99 1.93
C ASP A 6 12.30 9.07 0.92
N ALA A 7 12.54 8.81 -0.37
CA ALA A 7 12.19 9.77 -1.42
C ALA A 7 10.67 10.00 -1.49
N ILE A 8 9.89 8.92 -1.41
CA ILE A 8 8.43 9.03 -1.44
C ILE A 8 7.93 9.80 -0.23
N LYS A 9 8.45 9.48 0.96
CA LYS A 9 8.03 10.17 2.18
C LYS A 9 8.36 11.66 2.13
N LYS A 10 9.53 11.99 1.60
CA LYS A 10 9.93 13.38 1.46
C LYS A 10 9.02 14.14 0.49
N THR A 11 8.66 13.51 -0.62
CA THR A 11 7.76 14.12 -1.59
C THR A 11 6.38 14.33 -0.98
N LEU A 12 5.87 13.33 -0.25
CA LEU A 12 4.58 13.46 0.42
C LEU A 12 4.57 14.62 1.41
N ALA A 13 5.66 14.77 2.17
CA ALA A 13 5.75 15.83 3.16
C ALA A 13 5.83 17.22 2.52
N GLY A 14 6.51 17.33 1.38
CA GLY A 14 6.71 18.62 0.74
C GLY A 14 5.65 19.01 -0.29
N GLU A 15 5.30 18.09 -1.16
CA GLU A 15 4.39 18.36 -2.28
C GLU A 15 3.03 17.69 -2.16
N GLY A 16 2.96 16.66 -1.33
CA GLY A 16 1.73 15.86 -1.22
C GLY A 16 1.59 14.86 -2.34
N ILE A 17 0.38 14.35 -2.51
CA ILE A 17 0.06 13.34 -3.52
C ILE A 17 -0.04 14.02 -4.89
N GLY A 18 0.67 13.46 -5.87
CA GLY A 18 0.65 14.00 -7.23
C GLY A 18 1.51 13.19 -8.16
N ALA A 19 1.83 13.77 -9.32
CA ALA A 19 2.56 13.08 -10.39
C ALA A 19 3.91 12.54 -9.95
N LYS A 20 4.62 13.27 -9.13
CA LYS A 20 5.95 12.84 -8.67
C LYS A 20 5.86 11.58 -7.80
N VAL A 21 4.87 11.53 -6.91
CA VAL A 21 4.65 10.35 -6.07
C VAL A 21 4.30 9.15 -6.95
N ILE A 22 3.48 9.36 -7.97
CA ILE A 22 3.12 8.29 -8.91
C ILE A 22 4.38 7.71 -9.56
N ASP A 23 5.26 8.56 -10.06
CA ASP A 23 6.50 8.11 -10.70
C ASP A 23 7.38 7.36 -9.71
N GLN A 24 7.46 7.84 -8.47
CA GLN A 24 8.26 7.20 -7.44
C GLN A 24 7.69 5.85 -7.02
N LEU A 25 6.36 5.72 -7.01
CA LEU A 25 5.72 4.43 -6.73
C LEU A 25 6.01 3.43 -7.85
N LYS A 26 6.02 3.89 -9.10
CA LYS A 26 6.38 3.03 -10.22
C LYS A 26 7.81 2.53 -10.10
N GLU A 27 8.73 3.39 -9.67
CA GLU A 27 10.12 2.99 -9.43
C GLU A 27 10.22 1.97 -8.30
N LEU A 28 9.49 2.16 -7.21
CA LEU A 28 9.47 1.22 -6.11
C LEU A 28 8.94 -0.14 -6.55
N ARG A 29 7.91 -0.13 -7.39
CA ARG A 29 7.36 -1.37 -7.93
C ARG A 29 8.42 -2.13 -8.73
N GLU A 30 9.18 -1.41 -9.57
CA GLU A 30 10.25 -2.05 -10.35
C GLU A 30 11.33 -2.63 -9.43
N TRP A 31 11.63 -1.94 -8.34
CA TRP A 31 12.59 -2.45 -7.38
C TRP A 31 12.12 -3.78 -6.77
N PHE A 32 10.85 -3.87 -6.37
CA PHE A 32 10.32 -5.12 -5.81
C PHE A 32 10.34 -6.25 -6.84
N LYS A 33 10.00 -5.95 -8.09
CA LYS A 33 10.05 -6.95 -9.15
C LYS A 33 11.46 -7.49 -9.36
N ALA A 34 12.45 -6.60 -9.36
CA ALA A 34 13.82 -6.96 -9.68
C ALA A 34 14.54 -7.61 -8.51
N ASN A 35 14.26 -7.20 -7.29
CA ASN A 35 15.07 -7.57 -6.13
C ASN A 35 14.41 -8.57 -5.20
N ARG A 36 13.09 -8.62 -5.17
CA ARG A 36 12.37 -9.48 -4.23
C ARG A 36 11.37 -10.39 -4.89
N ASN A 37 10.88 -10.01 -6.05
CA ASN A 37 9.88 -10.79 -6.76
C ASN A 37 8.70 -11.17 -5.84
N GLU A 38 8.16 -10.17 -5.13
CA GLU A 38 7.02 -10.35 -4.22
C GLU A 38 5.76 -9.89 -4.96
N PRO A 39 5.05 -10.81 -5.64
CA PRO A 39 3.93 -10.42 -6.51
C PRO A 39 2.83 -9.67 -5.78
N GLY A 40 2.61 -10.00 -4.50
CA GLY A 40 1.59 -9.32 -3.71
C GLY A 40 1.89 -7.85 -3.52
N TYR A 41 3.13 -7.52 -3.19
CA TYR A 41 3.52 -6.12 -2.98
C TYR A 41 3.64 -5.38 -4.29
N VAL A 42 4.13 -6.03 -5.34
CA VAL A 42 4.16 -5.46 -6.69
C VAL A 42 2.74 -5.04 -7.10
N LYS A 43 1.76 -5.89 -6.86
CA LYS A 43 0.37 -5.59 -7.17
C LYS A 43 -0.18 -4.45 -6.33
N MET A 44 0.12 -4.44 -5.03
CA MET A 44 -0.35 -3.38 -4.13
C MET A 44 0.15 -2.01 -4.56
N ILE A 45 1.43 -1.93 -4.93
CA ILE A 45 2.00 -0.66 -5.36
C ILE A 45 1.33 -0.19 -6.65
N ARG A 46 1.07 -1.09 -7.58
CA ARG A 46 0.35 -0.76 -8.81
C ARG A 46 -1.06 -0.25 -8.52
N LEU A 47 -1.78 -0.95 -7.64
CA LEU A 47 -3.13 -0.53 -7.26
C LEU A 47 -3.10 0.86 -6.62
N ALA A 48 -2.07 1.14 -5.82
CA ALA A 48 -1.93 2.44 -5.18
C ALA A 48 -1.77 3.56 -6.20
N TYR A 49 -0.83 3.44 -7.14
CA TYR A 49 -0.64 4.55 -8.07
C TYR A 49 -1.77 4.65 -9.09
N GLU A 50 -2.39 3.53 -9.47
CA GLU A 50 -3.56 3.59 -10.36
C GLU A 50 -4.72 4.30 -9.67
N ASN A 51 -4.90 4.05 -8.38
CA ASN A 51 -5.92 4.73 -7.57
C ASN A 51 -5.70 6.25 -7.58
N ILE A 52 -4.44 6.67 -7.42
CA ILE A 52 -4.12 8.10 -7.43
C ILE A 52 -4.37 8.69 -8.82
N GLU A 53 -4.00 7.97 -9.87
CA GLU A 53 -4.22 8.43 -11.24
C GLU A 53 -5.71 8.64 -11.54
N GLU A 54 -6.55 7.77 -11.00
CA GLU A 54 -8.00 7.85 -11.22
C GLU A 54 -8.68 8.94 -10.40
N ASN A 55 -8.21 9.17 -9.19
CA ASN A 55 -8.93 9.98 -8.21
C ASN A 55 -8.24 11.28 -7.82
N ASP A 56 -7.03 11.52 -8.31
CA ASP A 56 -6.17 12.63 -7.88
C ASP A 56 -5.90 12.60 -6.38
N ASP A 57 -6.04 11.44 -5.76
CA ASP A 57 -5.83 11.22 -4.34
C ASP A 57 -5.73 9.74 -4.08
N TYR A 58 -5.17 9.37 -2.94
CA TYR A 58 -5.11 7.98 -2.49
C TYR A 58 -6.35 7.73 -1.63
N THR A 59 -7.23 6.86 -2.08
CA THR A 59 -8.54 6.69 -1.44
C THR A 59 -8.70 5.40 -0.63
N PHE A 60 -7.64 4.62 -0.47
CA PHE A 60 -7.69 3.43 0.38
C PHE A 60 -7.43 3.81 1.84
N LEU A 61 -8.48 4.24 2.52
CA LEU A 61 -8.39 4.83 3.87
C LEU A 61 -8.45 3.76 4.96
N TYR A 62 -7.40 2.96 5.03
CA TYR A 62 -7.28 1.91 6.03
C TYR A 62 -7.26 2.47 7.45
N LEU A 63 -6.53 3.56 7.65
CA LEU A 63 -6.56 4.29 8.91
C LEU A 63 -7.65 5.35 8.77
N GLU A 64 -8.77 5.11 9.40
CA GLU A 64 -9.97 5.94 9.18
C GLU A 64 -9.80 7.38 9.67
N GLU A 65 -8.94 7.60 10.65
CA GLU A 65 -8.68 8.94 11.18
C GLU A 65 -7.66 9.73 10.35
N GLU A 66 -7.05 9.11 9.33
CA GLU A 66 -6.07 9.78 8.48
C GLU A 66 -6.65 10.03 7.10
N ASP A 67 -6.09 11.04 6.41
CA ASP A 67 -6.45 11.32 5.02
C ASP A 67 -5.69 10.40 4.05
N GLY A 68 -5.83 10.65 2.76
CA GLY A 68 -5.13 9.86 1.74
C GLY A 68 -3.63 9.92 1.89
N LYS A 69 -3.10 11.11 2.15
CA LYS A 69 -1.66 11.29 2.33
C LYS A 69 -1.15 10.47 3.52
N GLY A 70 -1.85 10.55 4.66
CA GLY A 70 -1.47 9.79 5.86
C GLY A 70 -1.54 8.30 5.64
N ASN A 71 -2.56 7.82 4.93
CA ASN A 71 -2.70 6.40 4.63
C ASN A 71 -1.64 5.91 3.65
N LEU A 72 -1.29 6.71 2.66
CA LEU A 72 -0.23 6.34 1.73
C LEU A 72 1.11 6.29 2.45
N GLU A 73 1.38 7.26 3.30
CA GLU A 73 2.61 7.28 4.10
C GLU A 73 2.71 6.02 4.98
N TYR A 74 1.60 5.62 5.57
CA TYR A 74 1.55 4.41 6.38
C TYR A 74 1.91 3.17 5.55
N LEU A 75 1.33 3.06 4.34
CA LEU A 75 1.64 1.96 3.43
C LEU A 75 3.13 1.93 3.10
N ILE A 76 3.71 3.10 2.80
CA ILE A 76 5.12 3.19 2.45
C ILE A 76 6.01 2.78 3.62
N ASP A 77 5.65 3.18 4.83
CA ASP A 77 6.40 2.77 6.03
C ASP A 77 6.37 1.26 6.20
N LEU A 78 5.21 0.64 6.02
CA LEU A 78 5.10 -0.81 6.14
C LEU A 78 5.94 -1.52 5.08
N LEU A 79 5.91 -1.03 3.85
CA LEU A 79 6.69 -1.62 2.76
C LEU A 79 8.19 -1.48 3.02
N GLY A 80 8.59 -0.42 3.70
CA GLY A 80 9.99 -0.19 4.05
C GLY A 80 10.55 -1.23 5.02
N ASP A 81 9.70 -1.94 5.72
CA ASP A 81 10.09 -3.00 6.66
C ASP A 81 9.12 -4.18 6.50
N TYR A 82 8.95 -4.61 5.26
CA TYR A 82 7.93 -5.61 4.92
C TYR A 82 8.19 -6.99 5.52
N ASP A 83 9.43 -7.29 5.93
CA ASP A 83 9.75 -8.59 6.55
C ASP A 83 9.32 -8.67 8.00
N ASN A 84 8.99 -7.55 8.62
CA ASN A 84 8.48 -7.52 9.98
C ASN A 84 7.14 -8.23 10.02
N LYS A 85 6.97 -9.17 10.94
CA LYS A 85 5.76 -9.97 11.03
C LYS A 85 4.50 -9.13 11.21
N TYR A 86 4.57 -8.13 12.07
CA TYR A 86 3.45 -7.23 12.30
C TYR A 86 3.09 -6.47 11.03
N ASN A 87 4.11 -5.99 10.32
CA ASN A 87 3.89 -5.25 9.07
C ASN A 87 3.29 -6.14 7.98
N LYS A 88 3.66 -7.41 7.94
CA LYS A 88 3.08 -8.35 6.97
C LYS A 88 1.57 -8.50 7.18
N GLU A 89 1.15 -8.55 8.43
CA GLU A 89 -0.27 -8.66 8.74
C GLU A 89 -1.02 -7.40 8.32
N GLU A 90 -0.45 -6.22 8.62
CA GLU A 90 -1.05 -4.95 8.23
C GLU A 90 -1.10 -4.82 6.71
N LEU A 91 -0.04 -5.22 6.03
CA LEU A 91 0.00 -5.18 4.57
C LEU A 91 -1.06 -6.08 3.95
N GLN A 92 -1.29 -7.26 4.56
CA GLN A 92 -2.34 -8.14 4.08
C GLN A 92 -3.73 -7.50 4.22
N ASP A 93 -3.96 -6.83 5.35
CA ASP A 93 -5.23 -6.16 5.59
C ASP A 93 -5.45 -5.02 4.59
N ILE A 94 -4.41 -4.25 4.31
CA ILE A 94 -4.49 -3.16 3.33
C ILE A 94 -4.73 -3.73 1.93
N LYS A 95 -4.07 -4.84 1.60
CA LYS A 95 -4.29 -5.49 0.31
C LYS A 95 -5.74 -5.93 0.16
N ASN A 96 -6.32 -6.49 1.22
CA ASN A 96 -7.72 -6.88 1.20
C ASN A 96 -8.62 -5.68 0.96
N LEU A 97 -8.33 -4.55 1.61
CA LEU A 97 -9.08 -3.32 1.38
C LEU A 97 -9.00 -2.88 -0.08
N MET A 98 -7.79 -2.91 -0.65
CA MET A 98 -7.59 -2.53 -2.05
C MET A 98 -8.36 -3.41 -3.01
N LEU A 99 -8.52 -4.68 -2.67
CA LEU A 99 -9.22 -5.66 -3.50
C LEU A 99 -10.73 -5.71 -3.22
N GLY A 100 -11.20 -4.91 -2.26
CA GLY A 100 -12.60 -4.89 -1.91
C GLY A 100 -13.04 -6.06 -1.05
N ILE A 101 -12.09 -6.71 -0.36
CA ILE A 101 -12.38 -7.82 0.54
C ILE A 101 -12.42 -7.28 1.95
N GLU A 102 -13.58 -7.37 2.60
CA GLU A 102 -13.70 -6.89 3.96
C GLU A 102 -13.28 -7.98 4.94
N PRO A 103 -12.48 -7.63 5.96
CA PRO A 103 -12.01 -8.62 6.93
C PRO A 103 -13.14 -9.38 7.61
N GLU A 104 -14.22 -8.70 7.92
CA GLU A 104 -15.37 -9.31 8.58
C GLU A 104 -16.00 -10.38 7.72
N GLU A 105 -16.18 -10.11 6.42
CA GLU A 105 -16.74 -11.07 5.49
C GLU A 105 -15.82 -12.27 5.36
N GLU A 106 -14.51 -12.01 5.35
CA GLU A 106 -13.51 -13.05 5.26
C GLU A 106 -13.57 -13.96 6.48
N GLU A 107 -13.68 -13.39 7.67
CA GLU A 107 -13.79 -14.15 8.90
C GLU A 107 -15.05 -15.00 8.91
N GLU A 108 -16.18 -14.42 8.50
CA GLU A 108 -17.43 -15.15 8.44
C GLU A 108 -17.35 -16.31 7.47
N ALA A 109 -16.74 -16.08 6.30
CA ALA A 109 -16.56 -17.12 5.31
C ALA A 109 -15.70 -18.25 5.85
N GLN A 110 -14.67 -17.92 6.59
CA GLN A 110 -13.79 -18.91 7.20
C GLN A 110 -14.53 -19.71 8.26
N ALA A 111 -15.32 -19.04 9.07
CA ALA A 111 -16.10 -19.70 10.10
C ALA A 111 -17.11 -20.68 9.48
N GLU A 112 -17.76 -20.25 8.44
CA GLU A 112 -18.69 -21.09 7.71
C GLU A 112 -17.99 -22.29 7.09
N SER A 113 -16.83 -22.05 6.55
CA SER A 113 -16.04 -23.12 5.93
C SER A 113 -15.62 -24.17 6.95
N ALA A 114 -15.39 -23.75 8.18
CA ALA A 114 -14.99 -24.65 9.23
C ALA A 114 -16.13 -25.56 9.68
N GLU A 115 -17.32 -25.17 9.42
CA GLU A 115 -18.49 -25.94 9.76
C GLU A 115 -18.72 -27.08 8.76
#